data_8d92fefce064b761acd3e48c0cfa2632
#
_entry.id   8d92fefce064b761acd3e48c0cfa2632
#
_cell.length_a   1.000
_cell.length_b   1.000
_cell.length_c   1.000
_cell.angle_alpha   90.00
_cell.angle_beta   90.00
_cell.angle_gamma   90.00
#
_symmetry.space_group_name_H-M   'P 1'
#
loop_
_entity.id
_entity.type
_entity.pdbx_description
1 polymer ?
#
loop_
_entity_poly.entity_id
_entity_poly.type
_entity_poly.pdbx_seq_one_letter_code
_entity_poly.pdbx_strand_id
1 'polypeptide(L)'
;MEIRILEERANPLLKRHEYRFEIAHATAATPTRDSVRGELSKLFKAPKDRVIVERMRARFGTAVTRGDALVYESAEAAMSTEREHILVRNRLKEKVVKGATPAAEEPAKTEPAPAKSPKAEAPAPAEKKE
;
A
#
# COMPACT_ATOMS: atom_id res chain seq x y z
N MET A 1 -0.25 3.29 -16.96
CA MET A 1 -0.34 1.86 -16.62
C MET A 1 -1.59 1.32 -17.29
N GLU A 2 -1.46 0.33 -18.15
CA GLU A 2 -2.57 -0.28 -18.87
C GLU A 2 -2.82 -1.68 -18.30
N ILE A 3 -4.04 -1.95 -17.84
CA ILE A 3 -4.44 -3.24 -17.30
C ILE A 3 -5.37 -3.92 -18.28
N ARG A 4 -5.04 -5.14 -18.67
CA ARG A 4 -5.87 -6.00 -19.53
C ARG A 4 -6.30 -7.21 -18.73
N ILE A 5 -7.58 -7.52 -18.76
CA ILE A 5 -8.12 -8.74 -18.17
C ILE A 5 -8.00 -9.83 -19.23
N LEU A 6 -7.32 -10.91 -18.89
CA LEU A 6 -7.13 -12.07 -19.77
C LEU A 6 -8.20 -13.12 -19.57
N GLU A 7 -8.57 -13.35 -18.33
CA GLU A 7 -9.50 -14.40 -17.94
C GLU A 7 -10.33 -13.95 -16.73
N GLU A 8 -11.59 -14.27 -16.75
CA GLU A 8 -12.51 -14.07 -15.65
C GLU A 8 -13.19 -15.39 -15.30
N ARG A 9 -13.23 -15.70 -14.02
CA ARG A 9 -13.90 -16.88 -13.49
C ARG A 9 -14.71 -16.53 -12.26
N ALA A 10 -16.00 -16.79 -12.29
CA ALA A 10 -16.87 -16.68 -11.13
C ALA A 10 -16.76 -17.94 -10.27
N ASN A 11 -16.53 -17.77 -8.96
CA ASN A 11 -16.51 -18.86 -7.99
C ASN A 11 -17.64 -18.65 -6.98
N PRO A 12 -18.81 -19.29 -7.20
CA PRO A 12 -19.98 -19.10 -6.35
C PRO A 12 -19.80 -19.69 -4.94
N LEU A 13 -18.97 -20.73 -4.78
CA LEU A 13 -18.73 -21.36 -3.49
C LEU A 13 -18.01 -20.43 -2.51
N LEU A 14 -17.05 -19.66 -3.02
CA LEU A 14 -16.28 -18.71 -2.23
C LEU A 14 -16.81 -17.27 -2.35
N LYS A 15 -17.93 -17.09 -3.06
CA LYS A 15 -18.54 -15.76 -3.31
C LYS A 15 -17.53 -14.74 -3.77
N ARG A 16 -16.73 -15.12 -4.77
CA ARG A 16 -15.69 -14.28 -5.34
C ARG A 16 -15.58 -14.44 -6.84
N HIS A 17 -15.07 -13.42 -7.50
CA HIS A 17 -14.62 -13.45 -8.89
C HIS A 17 -13.10 -13.52 -8.93
N GLU A 18 -12.58 -14.38 -9.76
CA GLU A 18 -11.15 -14.58 -9.98
C GLU A 18 -10.80 -13.99 -11.34
N TYR A 19 -9.82 -13.09 -11.35
CA TYR A 19 -9.38 -12.39 -12.55
C TYR A 19 -7.90 -12.65 -12.77
N ARG A 20 -7.57 -13.08 -13.99
CA ARG A 20 -6.19 -13.06 -14.45
C ARG A 20 -5.98 -11.82 -15.29
N PHE A 21 -5.00 -11.02 -14.94
CA PHE A 21 -4.72 -9.76 -15.57
C PHE A 21 -3.28 -9.63 -16.04
N GLU A 22 -3.08 -8.75 -16.99
CA GLU A 22 -1.78 -8.35 -17.51
C GLU A 22 -1.65 -6.83 -17.46
N ILE A 23 -0.51 -6.35 -16.97
CA ILE A 23 -0.20 -4.93 -16.85
C ILE A 23 0.97 -4.60 -17.75
N ALA A 24 0.77 -3.67 -18.68
CA ALA A 24 1.85 -3.08 -19.45
C ALA A 24 2.35 -1.80 -18.77
N HIS A 25 3.67 -1.74 -18.51
CA HIS A 25 4.32 -0.60 -17.86
C HIS A 25 5.62 -0.19 -18.59
N ALA A 26 5.52 0.03 -19.90
CA ALA A 26 6.67 0.24 -20.80
C ALA A 26 7.60 1.39 -20.36
N THR A 27 7.07 2.44 -19.74
CA THR A 27 7.83 3.65 -19.37
C THR A 27 7.99 3.83 -17.86
N ALA A 28 7.46 2.91 -17.06
CA ALA A 28 7.43 3.02 -15.61
C ALA A 28 8.02 1.79 -14.92
N ALA A 29 8.39 1.93 -13.67
CA ALA A 29 8.80 0.81 -12.84
C ALA A 29 7.64 -0.18 -12.64
N THR A 30 7.96 -1.41 -12.28
CA THR A 30 6.96 -2.43 -11.94
C THR A 30 5.98 -1.90 -10.88
N PRO A 31 4.67 -1.93 -11.13
CA PRO A 31 3.70 -1.35 -10.23
C PRO A 31 3.64 -2.11 -8.89
N THR A 32 3.35 -1.39 -7.82
CA THR A 32 3.13 -1.97 -6.51
C THR A 32 1.75 -2.63 -6.43
N ARG A 33 1.57 -3.61 -5.53
CA ARG A 33 0.26 -4.23 -5.30
C ARG A 33 -0.82 -3.22 -4.94
N ASP A 34 -0.45 -2.21 -4.21
CA ASP A 34 -1.37 -1.18 -3.74
C ASP A 34 -1.88 -0.29 -4.89
N SER A 35 -0.98 0.07 -5.81
CA SER A 35 -1.35 0.78 -7.03
C SER A 35 -2.26 -0.07 -7.91
N VAL A 36 -1.93 -1.34 -8.09
CA VAL A 36 -2.73 -2.28 -8.88
C VAL A 36 -4.13 -2.48 -8.28
N ARG A 37 -4.24 -2.64 -6.95
CA ARG A 37 -5.53 -2.71 -6.27
C ARG A 37 -6.38 -1.47 -6.49
N GLY A 38 -5.76 -0.30 -6.45
CA GLY A 38 -6.46 0.97 -6.72
C GLY A 38 -7.04 1.03 -8.12
N GLU A 39 -6.30 0.58 -9.13
CA GLU A 39 -6.79 0.56 -10.51
C GLU A 39 -7.86 -0.53 -10.73
N LEU A 40 -7.65 -1.73 -10.19
CA LEU A 40 -8.65 -2.81 -10.25
C LEU A 40 -9.95 -2.43 -9.54
N SER A 41 -9.85 -1.75 -8.40
CA SER A 41 -11.00 -1.21 -7.68
C SER A 41 -11.85 -0.26 -8.54
N LYS A 42 -11.21 0.57 -9.35
CA LYS A 42 -11.89 1.46 -10.31
C LYS A 42 -12.53 0.68 -11.46
N LEU A 43 -11.81 -0.31 -12.01
CA LEU A 43 -12.30 -1.13 -13.11
C LEU A 43 -13.54 -1.95 -12.72
N PHE A 44 -13.50 -2.59 -11.56
CA PHE A 44 -14.59 -3.44 -11.08
C PHE A 44 -15.66 -2.68 -10.27
N LYS A 45 -15.49 -1.37 -10.08
CA LYS A 45 -16.37 -0.54 -9.24
C LYS A 45 -16.57 -1.14 -7.85
N ALA A 46 -15.55 -1.80 -7.32
CA ALA A 46 -15.55 -2.45 -6.03
C ALA A 46 -14.64 -1.69 -5.05
N PRO A 47 -14.98 -1.61 -3.76
CA PRO A 47 -14.11 -0.99 -2.77
C PRO A 47 -12.79 -1.76 -2.65
N LYS A 48 -11.71 -1.03 -2.41
CA LYS A 48 -10.34 -1.56 -2.35
C LYS A 48 -10.18 -2.73 -1.36
N ASP A 49 -11.00 -2.77 -0.32
CA ASP A 49 -10.96 -3.80 0.72
C ASP A 49 -11.48 -5.16 0.26
N ARG A 50 -12.28 -5.19 -0.81
CA ARG A 50 -12.76 -6.42 -1.43
C ARG A 50 -11.83 -6.95 -2.52
N VAL A 51 -10.88 -6.14 -2.98
CA VAL A 51 -9.96 -6.49 -4.05
C VAL A 51 -8.65 -6.95 -3.46
N ILE A 52 -8.28 -8.19 -3.72
CA ILE A 52 -7.05 -8.81 -3.24
C ILE A 52 -6.20 -9.23 -4.44
N VAL A 53 -4.94 -8.83 -4.43
CA VAL A 53 -3.96 -9.28 -5.42
C VAL A 53 -3.17 -10.45 -4.83
N GLU A 54 -3.41 -11.64 -5.35
CA GLU A 54 -2.76 -12.86 -4.89
C GLU A 54 -1.32 -12.94 -5.41
N ARG A 55 -1.17 -12.91 -6.72
CA ARG A 55 0.13 -13.03 -7.39
C ARG A 55 0.40 -11.86 -8.31
N MET A 56 1.66 -11.50 -8.41
CA MET A 56 2.19 -10.61 -9.44
C MET A 56 3.57 -11.13 -9.84
N ARG A 57 3.75 -11.38 -11.12
CA ARG A 57 5.00 -11.85 -11.70
C ARG A 57 5.36 -10.98 -12.88
N ALA A 58 6.46 -10.25 -12.77
CA ALA A 58 7.04 -9.53 -13.88
C ALA A 58 7.76 -10.53 -14.82
N ARG A 59 7.57 -10.35 -16.11
CA ARG A 59 8.29 -11.13 -17.12
C ARG A 59 9.59 -10.43 -17.43
N PHE A 60 10.70 -11.15 -17.30
CA PHE A 60 12.01 -10.63 -17.60
C PHE A 60 12.12 -10.20 -19.08
N GLY A 61 12.82 -9.09 -19.34
CA GLY A 61 13.02 -8.56 -20.68
C GLY A 61 11.79 -7.89 -21.33
N THR A 62 10.65 -7.87 -20.62
CA THR A 62 9.44 -7.20 -21.09
C THR A 62 8.88 -6.31 -19.99
N ALA A 63 8.35 -5.15 -20.37
CA ALA A 63 7.68 -4.26 -19.41
C ALA A 63 6.25 -4.72 -19.13
N VAL A 64 6.09 -6.02 -18.85
CA VAL A 64 4.79 -6.67 -18.64
C VAL A 64 4.79 -7.45 -17.35
N THR A 65 3.76 -7.23 -16.54
CA THR A 65 3.51 -7.96 -15.29
C THR A 65 2.18 -8.69 -15.38
N ARG A 66 2.18 -10.00 -15.16
CA ARG A 66 0.97 -10.81 -15.04
C ARG A 66 0.63 -11.05 -13.59
N GLY A 67 -0.65 -11.08 -13.28
CA GLY A 67 -1.12 -11.33 -11.94
C GLY A 67 -2.50 -11.95 -11.88
N ASP A 68 -2.81 -12.44 -10.69
CA ASP A 68 -4.11 -12.99 -10.33
C ASP A 68 -4.72 -12.10 -9.25
N ALA A 69 -5.95 -11.67 -9.46
CA ALA A 69 -6.72 -10.85 -8.52
C ALA A 69 -8.04 -11.53 -8.17
N LEU A 70 -8.46 -11.33 -6.95
CA LEU A 70 -9.67 -11.89 -6.38
C LEU A 70 -10.55 -10.74 -5.93
N VAL A 71 -11.80 -10.73 -6.36
CA VAL A 71 -12.79 -9.73 -5.96
C VAL A 71 -13.89 -10.43 -5.19
N TYR A 72 -14.01 -10.10 -3.92
CA TYR A 72 -15.00 -10.66 -3.01
C TYR A 72 -16.28 -9.84 -2.96
N GLU A 73 -17.40 -10.47 -2.65
CA GLU A 73 -18.67 -9.78 -2.42
C GLU A 73 -18.65 -8.94 -1.12
N SER A 74 -17.91 -9.41 -0.09
CA SER A 74 -17.75 -8.69 1.17
C SER A 74 -16.30 -8.68 1.64
N ALA A 75 -15.92 -7.64 2.41
CA ALA A 75 -14.59 -7.55 3.01
C ALA A 75 -14.36 -8.62 4.09
N GLU A 76 -15.41 -9.00 4.81
CA GLU A 76 -15.36 -10.06 5.82
C GLU A 76 -15.08 -11.43 5.21
N ALA A 77 -15.74 -11.75 4.08
CA ALA A 77 -15.48 -12.98 3.35
C ALA A 77 -14.02 -13.03 2.85
N ALA A 78 -13.48 -11.91 2.40
CA ALA A 78 -12.08 -11.80 2.01
C ALA A 78 -11.13 -12.10 3.19
N MET A 79 -11.39 -11.53 4.36
CA MET A 79 -10.56 -11.71 5.55
C MET A 79 -10.64 -13.13 6.14
N SER A 80 -11.79 -13.79 6.03
CA SER A 80 -11.98 -15.15 6.55
C SER A 80 -11.43 -16.24 5.63
N THR A 81 -11.50 -16.02 4.32
CA THR A 81 -11.12 -17.02 3.32
C THR A 81 -9.63 -16.95 2.98
N GLU A 82 -9.06 -15.74 2.96
CA GLU A 82 -7.70 -15.53 2.52
C GLU A 82 -6.67 -15.83 3.60
N ARG A 83 -5.50 -16.28 3.14
CA ARG A 83 -4.37 -16.57 4.02
C ARG A 83 -3.78 -15.28 4.61
N GLU A 84 -3.38 -15.30 5.86
CA GLU A 84 -2.84 -14.14 6.56
C GLU A 84 -1.71 -13.42 5.81
N HIS A 85 -0.78 -14.17 5.21
CA HIS A 85 0.33 -13.55 4.48
C HIS A 85 -0.11 -12.80 3.23
N ILE A 86 -1.24 -13.18 2.59
CA ILE A 86 -1.83 -12.46 1.47
C ILE A 86 -2.47 -11.17 1.96
N LEU A 87 -3.21 -11.22 3.06
CA LEU A 87 -3.81 -10.06 3.70
C LEU A 87 -2.75 -9.01 4.11
N VAL A 88 -1.66 -9.47 4.73
CA VAL A 88 -0.54 -8.60 5.11
C VAL A 88 0.12 -7.97 3.89
N ARG A 89 0.35 -8.72 2.80
CA ARG A 89 0.91 -8.18 1.55
C ARG A 89 0.02 -7.13 0.90
N ASN A 90 -1.29 -7.26 1.06
CA ASN A 90 -2.28 -6.31 0.57
C ASN A 90 -2.59 -5.20 1.57
N ARG A 91 -1.89 -5.12 2.70
CA ARG A 91 -2.09 -4.13 3.77
C ARG A 91 -3.52 -4.10 4.32
N LEU A 92 -4.17 -5.24 4.36
CA LEU A 92 -5.48 -5.42 4.98
C LEU A 92 -5.36 -5.87 6.43
N LYS A 93 -4.23 -6.45 6.80
CA LYS A 93 -3.91 -6.90 8.16
C LYS A 93 -2.46 -6.56 8.48
N GLU A 94 -2.20 -6.18 9.72
CA GLU A 94 -0.84 -5.95 10.17
C GLU A 94 -0.09 -7.27 10.35
N LYS A 95 1.23 -7.23 10.13
CA LYS A 95 2.09 -8.39 10.30
C LYS A 95 2.24 -8.70 11.79
N VAL A 96 1.59 -9.75 12.27
CA VAL A 96 1.87 -10.29 13.59
C VAL A 96 3.25 -10.96 13.57
N VAL A 97 4.24 -10.31 14.17
CA VAL A 97 5.57 -10.91 14.39
C VAL A 97 5.40 -11.92 15.52
N LYS A 98 5.35 -13.21 15.17
CA LYS A 98 5.42 -14.29 16.16
C LYS A 98 6.79 -14.21 16.84
N GLY A 99 6.84 -13.67 18.06
CA GLY A 99 8.06 -13.58 18.84
C GLY A 99 8.29 -12.29 19.62
N ALA A 100 7.41 -11.27 19.48
CA ALA A 100 7.42 -10.15 20.39
C ALA A 100 6.31 -10.34 21.42
N THR A 101 6.68 -10.66 22.66
CA THR A 101 5.84 -10.45 23.84
C THR A 101 5.29 -9.04 23.79
N PRO A 102 3.99 -8.82 24.04
CA PRO A 102 3.45 -7.48 24.14
C PRO A 102 4.06 -6.82 25.37
N ALA A 103 5.08 -6.01 25.15
CA ALA A 103 5.48 -5.03 26.15
C ALA A 103 4.44 -3.93 26.13
N ALA A 104 3.85 -3.75 27.29
CA ALA A 104 2.78 -2.83 27.60
C ALA A 104 2.96 -1.46 26.99
N GLU A 105 1.92 -1.04 26.36
CA GLU A 105 1.59 0.30 25.97
C GLU A 105 1.53 1.20 27.20
N GLU A 106 2.36 2.22 27.25
CA GLU A 106 2.04 3.44 27.94
C GLU A 106 2.23 4.62 27.00
N PRO A 107 1.21 5.41 26.75
CA PRO A 107 1.35 6.60 25.95
C PRO A 107 1.97 7.70 26.79
N ALA A 108 3.26 7.89 26.69
CA ALA A 108 3.92 9.06 27.24
C ALA A 108 3.58 10.29 26.39
N LYS A 109 2.60 10.99 26.88
CA LYS A 109 2.26 12.36 26.57
C LYS A 109 3.43 13.23 27.01
N THR A 110 4.20 13.74 26.10
CA THR A 110 5.18 14.79 26.40
C THR A 110 4.89 15.98 25.49
N GLU A 111 4.34 17.00 26.13
CA GLU A 111 4.24 18.36 25.62
C GLU A 111 5.64 18.91 25.31
N PRO A 112 5.80 19.72 24.28
CA PRO A 112 7.04 20.47 24.07
C PRO A 112 7.01 21.72 24.92
N ALA A 113 7.89 21.79 25.89
CA ALA A 113 8.19 23.01 26.61
C ALA A 113 8.99 23.99 25.72
N PRO A 114 8.78 25.30 25.85
CA PRO A 114 9.40 26.31 24.98
C PRO A 114 10.83 26.59 25.38
N ALA A 115 11.76 26.38 24.49
CA ALA A 115 13.13 26.82 24.67
C ALA A 115 13.27 28.29 24.32
N LYS A 116 13.65 29.03 25.32
CA LYS A 116 14.05 30.45 25.33
C LYS A 116 15.24 30.67 24.39
N SER A 117 15.12 31.74 23.60
CA SER A 117 16.24 32.45 23.01
C SER A 117 17.05 33.19 24.10
N PRO A 118 18.34 33.35 23.94
CA PRO A 118 19.00 34.56 24.29
C PRO A 118 19.65 35.22 23.07
N LYS A 119 19.17 36.29 22.69
CA LYS A 119 19.69 37.66 22.55
C LYS A 119 21.18 37.81 22.87
N ALA A 120 21.95 38.20 21.89
CA ALA A 120 23.12 39.04 21.97
C ALA A 120 23.45 39.43 20.52
N GLU A 121 23.22 40.58 20.16
CA GLU A 121 23.89 41.87 20.30
C GLU A 121 24.83 42.11 19.12
N ALA A 122 24.36 43.00 18.29
CA ALA A 122 25.18 43.72 17.34
C ALA A 122 26.15 44.63 18.12
N PRO A 123 27.24 45.00 17.54
CA PRO A 123 27.30 46.36 17.08
C PRO A 123 27.99 46.56 15.72
N ALA A 124 27.42 47.39 14.92
CA ALA A 124 28.18 48.31 14.08
C ALA A 124 28.82 49.35 14.99
N PRO A 125 29.91 50.01 14.65
CA PRO A 125 29.79 51.11 13.72
C PRO A 125 31.03 51.46 12.88
N ALA A 126 30.74 52.22 11.87
CA ALA A 126 31.32 53.49 11.52
C ALA A 126 32.73 53.52 10.89
N GLU A 127 32.68 54.15 9.80
CA GLU A 127 33.31 55.44 9.43
C GLU A 127 34.74 55.30 8.95
N LYS A 128 35.01 55.80 7.88
CA LYS A 128 35.38 57.03 7.28
C LYS A 128 36.34 56.89 6.11
N LYS A 129 36.02 57.66 5.10
CA LYS A 129 36.90 58.54 4.33
C LYS A 129 38.01 57.84 3.53
N GLU A 130 38.14 58.15 2.34
CA GLU A 130 38.22 59.35 1.50
C GLU A 130 37.88 59.02 0.06
#